data_76a287eb1ce14a0771616ad8eb8d2a74
#
_entry.id   76a287eb1ce14a0771616ad8eb8d2a74
#
_cell.length_a   1.000
_cell.length_b   1.000
_cell.length_c   1.000
_cell.angle_alpha   90.00
_cell.angle_beta   90.00
_cell.angle_gamma   90.00
#
_symmetry.space_group_name_H-M   'P 1'
#
loop_
_entity.id
_entity.type
_entity.pdbx_description
1 polymer ?
#
loop_
_entity_poly.entity_id
_entity_poly.type
_entity_poly.pdbx_seq_one_letter_code
_entity_poly.pdbx_strand_id
1 'polypeptide(L)'
;MEQKEAVMVLFDREEEYARLLSEFLRRQKELPWEIHTYTKMEELLEREKNGEVTMLVVAESSCMDTLSTLEPACQAILNESGTLRFHQFPNINKYQEADKVWKELLELYVETVGTQLPFLCAEYKTKFIGIYSPVHRCLQSSFALTLGQLLSEKHPTLYLNFEHYIGISELLPERQSRDLADLLYFLTGDAGKFSLRMQTVIQHKGGLDYIPPMRNGQNLLEIPPEEWRNLFQRIEELGKYEYVILDLSESIQGLFEVLQICTKVFTLTKEDKMSRMKLDQYEQLLALCEKDTVKGKTRKLALPFFQKLPTEMEQFTRGELAEYVRKEIAMLEN
;
A
#
# COMPACT_ATOMS: atom_id res chain seq x y z
N MET A 1 -10.93 -27.47 -13.23
CA MET A 1 -11.94 -27.19 -12.18
C MET A 1 -12.23 -25.71 -12.30
N GLU A 2 -13.45 -25.35 -12.69
CA GLU A 2 -13.89 -23.96 -12.65
C GLU A 2 -13.79 -23.47 -11.20
N GLN A 3 -12.98 -22.45 -10.96
CA GLN A 3 -12.95 -21.80 -9.65
C GLN A 3 -14.29 -21.09 -9.48
N LYS A 4 -15.09 -21.53 -8.51
CA LYS A 4 -16.29 -20.81 -8.09
C LYS A 4 -15.85 -19.44 -7.59
N GLU A 5 -16.37 -18.37 -8.19
CA GLU A 5 -16.18 -17.02 -7.71
C GLU A 5 -16.81 -16.89 -6.31
N ALA A 6 -16.08 -16.28 -5.39
CA ALA A 6 -16.61 -16.04 -4.06
C ALA A 6 -17.75 -15.01 -4.14
N VAL A 7 -18.85 -15.24 -3.43
CA VAL A 7 -20.03 -14.37 -3.45
C VAL A 7 -20.15 -13.61 -2.15
N MET A 8 -20.23 -12.27 -2.23
CA MET A 8 -20.59 -11.40 -1.12
C MET A 8 -22.06 -10.97 -1.28
N VAL A 9 -22.85 -11.19 -0.25
CA VAL A 9 -24.21 -10.66 -0.15
C VAL A 9 -24.22 -9.46 0.77
N LEU A 10 -24.66 -8.30 0.24
CA LEU A 10 -24.94 -7.10 1.01
C LEU A 10 -26.45 -6.95 1.18
N PHE A 11 -26.90 -7.00 2.44
CA PHE A 11 -28.31 -6.79 2.77
C PHE A 11 -28.51 -5.56 3.66
N ASP A 12 -29.20 -4.57 3.13
CA ASP A 12 -29.56 -3.36 3.85
C ASP A 12 -30.90 -2.83 3.33
N ARG A 13 -31.84 -2.51 4.25
CA ARG A 13 -33.16 -1.96 3.90
C ARG A 13 -33.06 -0.51 3.42
N GLU A 14 -31.95 0.17 3.68
CA GLU A 14 -31.67 1.52 3.18
C GLU A 14 -31.11 1.42 1.75
N GLU A 15 -32.02 1.54 0.78
CA GLU A 15 -31.72 1.31 -0.64
C GLU A 15 -30.58 2.18 -1.17
N GLU A 16 -30.54 3.45 -0.79
CA GLU A 16 -29.52 4.39 -1.26
C GLU A 16 -28.14 4.02 -0.73
N TYR A 17 -28.03 3.68 0.56
CA TYR A 17 -26.75 3.24 1.14
C TYR A 17 -26.28 1.95 0.51
N ALA A 18 -27.14 0.93 0.39
CA ALA A 18 -26.81 -0.34 -0.22
C ALA A 18 -26.29 -0.16 -1.66
N ARG A 19 -26.95 0.68 -2.44
CA ARG A 19 -26.53 1.00 -3.81
C ARG A 19 -25.17 1.69 -3.84
N LEU A 20 -24.97 2.75 -3.07
CA LEU A 20 -23.73 3.53 -3.06
C LEU A 20 -22.53 2.68 -2.58
N LEU A 21 -22.71 1.92 -1.49
CA LEU A 21 -21.65 1.04 -1.00
C LEU A 21 -21.31 -0.05 -2.02
N SER A 22 -22.31 -0.72 -2.60
CA SER A 22 -22.07 -1.75 -3.61
C SER A 22 -21.39 -1.20 -4.87
N GLU A 23 -21.77 -0.01 -5.34
CA GLU A 23 -21.10 0.65 -6.45
C GLU A 23 -19.64 1.00 -6.12
N PHE A 24 -19.37 1.48 -4.91
CA PHE A 24 -18.02 1.76 -4.44
C PHE A 24 -17.18 0.48 -4.40
N LEU A 25 -17.71 -0.59 -3.79
CA LEU A 25 -17.01 -1.87 -3.68
C LEU A 25 -16.70 -2.48 -5.06
N ARG A 26 -17.64 -2.45 -6.01
CA ARG A 26 -17.44 -2.96 -7.39
C ARG A 26 -16.37 -2.20 -8.18
N ARG A 27 -16.01 -0.98 -7.78
CA ARG A 27 -14.93 -0.21 -8.41
C ARG A 27 -13.54 -0.60 -7.91
N GLN A 28 -13.45 -1.41 -6.85
CA GLN A 28 -12.16 -1.87 -6.34
C GLN A 28 -11.53 -2.84 -7.34
N LYS A 29 -10.29 -2.57 -7.77
CA LYS A 29 -9.61 -3.34 -8.84
C LYS A 29 -9.36 -4.80 -8.48
N GLU A 30 -9.23 -5.11 -7.21
CA GLU A 30 -8.87 -6.45 -6.69
C GLU A 30 -10.00 -6.98 -5.82
N LEU A 31 -11.23 -6.93 -6.34
CA LEU A 31 -12.41 -7.40 -5.62
C LEU A 31 -12.40 -8.93 -5.54
N PRO A 32 -12.37 -9.54 -4.34
CA PRO A 32 -12.37 -10.99 -4.21
C PRO A 32 -13.76 -11.63 -4.37
N TRP A 33 -14.82 -10.83 -4.53
CA TRP A 33 -16.19 -11.29 -4.54
C TRP A 33 -16.98 -10.79 -5.76
N GLU A 34 -17.92 -11.60 -6.23
CA GLU A 34 -19.11 -11.11 -6.90
C GLU A 34 -20.07 -10.52 -5.85
N ILE A 35 -20.58 -9.31 -6.07
CA ILE A 35 -21.41 -8.61 -5.07
C ILE A 35 -22.87 -8.67 -5.47
N HIS A 36 -23.67 -9.35 -4.64
CA HIS A 36 -25.12 -9.36 -4.71
C HIS A 36 -25.69 -8.41 -3.65
N THR A 37 -26.59 -7.52 -4.05
CA THR A 37 -27.16 -6.49 -3.15
C THR A 37 -28.67 -6.65 -3.09
N TYR A 38 -29.19 -6.74 -1.87
CA TYR A 38 -30.61 -6.89 -1.61
C TYR A 38 -31.10 -5.86 -0.58
N THR A 39 -32.34 -5.39 -0.79
CA THR A 39 -33.02 -4.47 0.14
C THR A 39 -34.29 -5.11 0.72
N LYS A 40 -34.72 -6.25 0.14
CA LYS A 40 -35.89 -7.03 0.58
C LYS A 40 -35.49 -8.47 0.89
N MET A 41 -36.00 -8.98 2.01
CA MET A 41 -35.67 -10.32 2.48
C MET A 41 -36.19 -11.41 1.52
N GLU A 42 -37.36 -11.22 0.94
CA GLU A 42 -37.97 -12.19 0.04
C GLU A 42 -37.08 -12.42 -1.20
N GLU A 43 -36.54 -11.34 -1.77
CA GLU A 43 -35.64 -11.41 -2.95
C GLU A 43 -34.32 -12.09 -2.60
N LEU A 44 -33.77 -11.80 -1.42
CA LEU A 44 -32.56 -12.46 -0.90
C LEU A 44 -32.79 -13.97 -0.77
N LEU A 45 -33.84 -14.39 -0.08
CA LEU A 45 -34.12 -15.80 0.18
C LEU A 45 -34.47 -16.57 -1.09
N GLU A 46 -35.11 -15.95 -2.06
CA GLU A 46 -35.46 -16.58 -3.33
C GLU A 46 -34.22 -16.84 -4.21
N ARG A 47 -33.31 -15.86 -4.27
CA ARG A 47 -32.13 -15.92 -5.15
C ARG A 47 -30.96 -16.71 -4.57
N GLU A 48 -30.78 -16.65 -3.25
CA GLU A 48 -29.63 -17.28 -2.58
C GLU A 48 -29.95 -18.66 -1.98
N LYS A 49 -31.16 -19.18 -2.19
CA LYS A 49 -31.60 -20.51 -1.68
C LYS A 49 -30.67 -21.67 -2.04
N ASN A 50 -29.98 -21.60 -3.17
CA ASN A 50 -29.08 -22.62 -3.69
C ASN A 50 -27.66 -22.09 -3.93
N GLY A 51 -27.36 -20.86 -3.53
CA GLY A 51 -26.06 -20.23 -3.70
C GLY A 51 -25.15 -20.47 -2.48
N GLU A 52 -23.86 -20.67 -2.71
CA GLU A 52 -22.85 -20.63 -1.65
C GLU A 52 -22.48 -19.18 -1.40
N VAL A 53 -23.12 -18.56 -0.39
CA VAL A 53 -22.73 -17.23 0.07
C VAL A 53 -21.42 -17.36 0.86
N THR A 54 -20.36 -16.77 0.33
CA THR A 54 -19.05 -16.79 1.00
C THR A 54 -18.99 -15.75 2.12
N MET A 55 -19.50 -14.54 1.86
CA MET A 55 -19.54 -13.46 2.83
C MET A 55 -20.93 -12.82 2.88
N LEU A 56 -21.47 -12.67 4.09
CA LEU A 56 -22.73 -11.98 4.34
C LEU A 56 -22.51 -10.70 5.14
N VAL A 57 -22.90 -9.57 4.57
CA VAL A 57 -22.82 -8.25 5.19
C VAL A 57 -24.23 -7.73 5.40
N VAL A 58 -24.61 -7.49 6.65
CA VAL A 58 -26.00 -7.15 7.02
C VAL A 58 -26.04 -5.88 7.85
N ALA A 59 -26.95 -4.96 7.54
CA ALA A 59 -27.21 -3.80 8.39
C ALA A 59 -27.77 -4.24 9.77
N GLU A 60 -27.35 -3.57 10.84
CA GLU A 60 -27.76 -3.89 12.22
C GLU A 60 -29.29 -3.95 12.37
N SER A 61 -30.01 -3.02 11.75
CA SER A 61 -31.48 -2.96 11.75
C SER A 61 -32.16 -4.13 11.07
N SER A 62 -31.43 -4.92 10.27
CA SER A 62 -31.94 -6.03 9.47
C SER A 62 -31.38 -7.40 9.92
N CYS A 63 -30.56 -7.42 10.97
CA CYS A 63 -29.74 -8.57 11.34
C CYS A 63 -30.52 -9.82 11.76
N MET A 64 -31.59 -9.69 12.54
CA MET A 64 -32.28 -10.85 13.15
C MET A 64 -32.92 -11.81 12.15
N ASP A 65 -33.45 -11.28 11.05
CA ASP A 65 -34.21 -12.06 10.08
C ASP A 65 -33.30 -12.85 9.12
N THR A 66 -32.07 -12.35 8.91
CA THR A 66 -31.16 -12.84 7.85
C THR A 66 -30.19 -13.90 8.35
N LEU A 67 -29.72 -13.78 9.59
CA LEU A 67 -28.69 -14.66 10.13
C LEU A 67 -29.12 -16.10 10.38
N SER A 68 -30.44 -16.35 10.47
CA SER A 68 -30.98 -17.69 10.69
C SER A 68 -31.20 -18.51 9.41
N THR A 69 -31.06 -17.91 8.24
CA THR A 69 -31.46 -18.49 6.96
C THR A 69 -30.31 -18.82 6.01
N LEU A 70 -29.15 -18.15 6.18
CA LEU A 70 -27.95 -18.37 5.38
C LEU A 70 -26.82 -18.81 6.28
N GLU A 71 -26.03 -19.77 5.84
CA GLU A 71 -24.82 -20.27 6.52
C GLU A 71 -23.56 -19.80 5.77
N PRO A 72 -23.22 -18.50 5.77
CA PRO A 72 -22.05 -17.97 5.08
C PRO A 72 -20.77 -18.41 5.81
N ALA A 73 -19.67 -18.56 5.05
CA ALA A 73 -18.35 -18.81 5.63
C ALA A 73 -17.85 -17.64 6.48
N CYS A 74 -18.26 -16.41 6.14
CA CYS A 74 -17.91 -15.18 6.83
C CYS A 74 -19.12 -14.25 6.93
N GLN A 75 -19.28 -13.56 8.06
CA GLN A 75 -20.37 -12.58 8.21
C GLN A 75 -19.92 -11.34 8.99
N ALA A 76 -20.49 -10.19 8.63
CA ALA A 76 -20.26 -8.91 9.28
C ALA A 76 -21.56 -8.14 9.47
N ILE A 77 -21.62 -7.35 10.52
CA ILE A 77 -22.74 -6.45 10.79
C ILE A 77 -22.28 -5.01 10.54
N LEU A 78 -23.04 -4.30 9.69
CA LEU A 78 -22.90 -2.85 9.55
C LEU A 78 -23.62 -2.22 10.74
N ASN A 79 -22.84 -1.80 11.73
CA ASN A 79 -23.32 -1.22 12.98
C ASN A 79 -23.79 0.21 12.75
N GLU A 80 -25.05 0.48 13.13
CA GLU A 80 -25.73 1.77 12.95
C GLU A 80 -25.81 2.57 14.25
N SER A 81 -25.91 1.86 15.37
CA SER A 81 -26.21 2.46 16.68
C SER A 81 -24.97 2.88 17.48
N GLY A 82 -23.77 2.42 17.06
CA GLY A 82 -22.54 2.56 17.84
C GLY A 82 -22.49 1.67 19.08
N THR A 83 -23.50 0.82 19.32
CA THR A 83 -23.54 -0.16 20.40
C THR A 83 -23.32 -1.56 19.86
N LEU A 84 -22.66 -2.43 20.63
CA LEU A 84 -22.38 -3.83 20.21
C LEU A 84 -23.57 -4.73 20.57
N ARG A 85 -24.72 -4.58 19.90
CA ARG A 85 -25.89 -5.42 20.13
C ARG A 85 -25.65 -6.87 19.75
N PHE A 86 -24.87 -7.11 18.71
CA PHE A 86 -24.56 -8.43 18.15
C PHE A 86 -23.05 -8.71 18.32
N HIS A 87 -22.58 -8.71 19.57
CA HIS A 87 -21.15 -8.87 19.92
C HIS A 87 -20.53 -10.22 19.49
N GLN A 88 -21.38 -11.22 19.15
CA GLN A 88 -20.92 -12.51 18.61
C GLN A 88 -20.47 -12.42 17.14
N PHE A 89 -20.79 -11.35 16.44
CA PHE A 89 -20.38 -11.12 15.05
C PHE A 89 -19.45 -9.91 14.96
N PRO A 90 -18.53 -9.89 14.00
CA PRO A 90 -17.77 -8.70 13.67
C PRO A 90 -18.68 -7.52 13.34
N ASN A 91 -18.42 -6.38 13.98
CA ASN A 91 -19.19 -5.16 13.80
C ASN A 91 -18.33 -4.11 13.09
N ILE A 92 -18.82 -3.61 11.97
CA ILE A 92 -18.21 -2.57 11.16
C ILE A 92 -19.09 -1.33 11.22
N ASN A 93 -18.52 -0.17 11.55
CA ASN A 93 -19.31 1.06 11.59
C ASN A 93 -19.88 1.39 10.20
N LYS A 94 -21.22 1.45 10.07
CA LYS A 94 -21.91 1.74 8.82
C LYS A 94 -21.58 3.13 8.28
N TYR A 95 -21.53 4.14 9.16
CA TYR A 95 -21.43 5.56 8.80
C TYR A 95 -19.99 6.09 8.84
N GLN A 96 -19.03 5.27 8.44
CA GLN A 96 -17.65 5.68 8.21
C GLN A 96 -17.34 5.84 6.72
N GLU A 97 -16.11 6.24 6.36
CA GLU A 97 -15.65 6.33 4.97
C GLU A 97 -15.73 4.95 4.30
N ALA A 98 -16.26 4.88 3.07
CA ALA A 98 -16.44 3.61 2.36
C ALA A 98 -15.13 2.82 2.17
N ASP A 99 -13.98 3.51 2.06
CA ASP A 99 -12.66 2.89 2.03
C ASP A 99 -12.33 2.13 3.34
N LYS A 100 -12.75 2.65 4.48
CA LYS A 100 -12.58 1.96 5.76
C LYS A 100 -13.48 0.73 5.85
N VAL A 101 -14.75 0.86 5.44
CA VAL A 101 -15.68 -0.28 5.38
C VAL A 101 -15.07 -1.38 4.51
N TRP A 102 -14.58 -1.02 3.32
CA TRP A 102 -13.91 -1.95 2.41
C TRP A 102 -12.75 -2.70 3.08
N LYS A 103 -11.84 -1.99 3.73
CA LYS A 103 -10.66 -2.57 4.37
C LYS A 103 -11.02 -3.49 5.52
N GLU A 104 -11.99 -3.10 6.37
CA GLU A 104 -12.48 -3.95 7.47
C GLU A 104 -13.16 -5.22 6.97
N LEU A 105 -13.96 -5.14 5.88
CA LEU A 105 -14.56 -6.30 5.23
C LEU A 105 -13.49 -7.24 4.65
N LEU A 106 -12.47 -6.68 4.01
CA LEU A 106 -11.37 -7.44 3.43
C LEU A 106 -10.55 -8.15 4.51
N GLU A 107 -10.26 -7.46 5.62
CA GLU A 107 -9.58 -8.05 6.77
C GLU A 107 -10.32 -9.25 7.32
N LEU A 108 -11.60 -9.07 7.59
CA LEU A 108 -12.46 -10.11 8.11
C LEU A 108 -12.50 -11.33 7.18
N TYR A 109 -12.61 -11.09 5.88
CA TYR A 109 -12.60 -12.15 4.88
C TYR A 109 -11.29 -12.96 4.89
N VAL A 110 -10.15 -12.27 4.89
CA VAL A 110 -8.82 -12.90 4.92
C VAL A 110 -8.61 -13.72 6.19
N GLU A 111 -9.12 -13.23 7.33
CA GLU A 111 -9.01 -13.93 8.62
C GLU A 111 -9.87 -15.20 8.69
N THR A 112 -11.07 -15.14 8.12
CA THR A 112 -12.08 -16.19 8.28
C THR A 112 -12.00 -17.25 7.17
N VAL A 113 -11.93 -16.83 5.93
CA VAL A 113 -12.06 -17.73 4.76
C VAL A 113 -10.69 -18.17 4.23
N GLY A 114 -9.67 -17.34 4.44
CA GLY A 114 -8.37 -17.55 3.80
C GLY A 114 -8.42 -17.25 2.31
N THR A 115 -7.35 -17.55 1.57
CA THR A 115 -7.26 -17.19 0.17
C THR A 115 -7.24 -18.38 -0.75
N GLN A 116 -8.26 -18.54 -1.56
CA GLN A 116 -8.22 -19.21 -2.85
C GLN A 116 -8.54 -18.21 -3.97
N LEU A 117 -7.96 -17.00 -3.91
CA LEU A 117 -8.15 -16.03 -4.99
C LEU A 117 -7.30 -16.43 -6.19
N PRO A 118 -7.84 -16.30 -7.42
CA PRO A 118 -7.00 -16.38 -8.61
C PRO A 118 -5.93 -15.29 -8.50
N PHE A 119 -4.67 -15.68 -8.64
CA PHE A 119 -3.57 -14.75 -8.82
C PHE A 119 -3.94 -13.84 -9.99
N LEU A 120 -4.07 -12.55 -9.73
CA LEU A 120 -4.07 -11.57 -10.79
C LEU A 120 -2.73 -11.73 -11.53
N CYS A 121 -2.79 -11.95 -12.84
CA CYS A 121 -1.59 -12.04 -13.64
C CYS A 121 -0.80 -10.76 -13.43
N ALA A 122 0.50 -10.88 -13.13
CA ALA A 122 1.41 -9.74 -13.01
C ALA A 122 1.27 -8.86 -14.27
N GLU A 123 0.74 -7.65 -14.09
CA GLU A 123 0.50 -6.72 -15.20
C GLU A 123 1.80 -5.97 -15.54
N TYR A 124 2.61 -5.68 -14.52
CA TYR A 124 3.83 -4.89 -14.65
C TYR A 124 5.06 -5.65 -14.17
N LYS A 125 6.18 -5.40 -14.86
CA LYS A 125 7.50 -5.71 -14.32
C LYS A 125 7.92 -4.55 -13.42
N THR A 126 7.96 -4.80 -12.13
CA THR A 126 8.25 -3.78 -11.11
C THR A 126 9.69 -3.26 -11.23
N LYS A 127 9.83 -1.93 -11.22
CA LYS A 127 11.10 -1.21 -11.17
C LYS A 127 11.26 -0.56 -9.80
N PHE A 128 12.21 -1.03 -9.01
CA PHE A 128 12.56 -0.43 -7.73
C PHE A 128 13.52 0.74 -7.94
N ILE A 129 13.14 1.92 -7.45
CA ILE A 129 13.95 3.13 -7.53
C ILE A 129 14.39 3.50 -6.10
N GLY A 130 15.67 3.30 -5.81
CA GLY A 130 16.26 3.64 -4.53
C GLY A 130 16.67 5.12 -4.46
N ILE A 131 16.30 5.81 -3.41
CA ILE A 131 16.71 7.17 -3.13
C ILE A 131 17.47 7.16 -1.81
N TYR A 132 18.72 7.59 -1.84
CA TYR A 132 19.60 7.51 -0.68
C TYR A 132 20.59 8.68 -0.66
N SER A 133 20.98 9.12 0.52
CA SER A 133 22.04 10.13 0.71
C SER A 133 22.96 9.81 1.87
N PRO A 134 24.25 9.53 1.64
CA PRO A 134 25.22 9.40 2.73
C PRO A 134 25.55 10.74 3.39
N VAL A 135 25.06 11.84 2.83
CA VAL A 135 25.31 13.22 3.29
C VAL A 135 24.23 13.70 4.24
N HIS A 136 23.00 13.25 4.04
CA HIS A 136 21.78 13.72 4.72
C HIS A 136 21.40 15.19 4.42
N ARG A 137 20.19 15.59 4.80
CA ARG A 137 19.68 16.96 4.62
C ARG A 137 19.83 17.50 3.18
N CYS A 138 19.62 16.63 2.20
CA CYS A 138 19.71 16.93 0.78
C CYS A 138 18.33 16.92 0.09
N LEU A 139 17.25 17.17 0.82
CA LEU A 139 15.86 17.11 0.34
C LEU A 139 15.46 15.72 -0.19
N GLN A 140 16.00 14.65 0.41
CA GLN A 140 15.82 13.28 -0.04
C GLN A 140 14.35 12.88 -0.10
N SER A 141 13.61 12.97 1.02
CA SER A 141 12.19 12.61 1.05
C SER A 141 11.33 13.53 0.18
N SER A 142 11.69 14.83 0.07
CA SER A 142 11.01 15.74 -0.86
C SER A 142 11.22 15.33 -2.32
N PHE A 143 12.43 14.90 -2.69
CA PHE A 143 12.73 14.37 -4.02
C PHE A 143 11.98 13.05 -4.26
N ALA A 144 12.00 12.11 -3.29
CA ALA A 144 11.34 10.83 -3.37
C ALA A 144 9.82 10.96 -3.54
N LEU A 145 9.17 11.81 -2.75
CA LEU A 145 7.74 12.11 -2.86
C LEU A 145 7.40 12.78 -4.19
N THR A 146 8.23 13.75 -4.64
CA THR A 146 8.04 14.40 -5.93
C THR A 146 8.13 13.39 -7.08
N LEU A 147 9.14 12.51 -7.04
CA LEU A 147 9.32 11.47 -8.04
C LEU A 147 8.12 10.52 -8.05
N GLY A 148 7.69 10.05 -6.88
CA GLY A 148 6.52 9.18 -6.73
C GLY A 148 5.24 9.82 -7.26
N GLN A 149 4.96 11.07 -6.91
CA GLN A 149 3.78 11.80 -7.36
C GLN A 149 3.77 12.02 -8.88
N LEU A 150 4.91 12.39 -9.47
CA LEU A 150 5.00 12.60 -10.91
C LEU A 150 4.88 11.30 -11.70
N LEU A 151 5.47 10.21 -11.22
CA LEU A 151 5.31 8.89 -11.85
C LEU A 151 3.88 8.38 -11.72
N SER A 152 3.22 8.61 -10.58
CA SER A 152 1.84 8.17 -10.35
C SER A 152 0.80 8.85 -11.26
N GLU A 153 1.15 9.96 -11.93
CA GLU A 153 0.28 10.57 -12.94
C GLU A 153 0.02 9.63 -14.14
N LYS A 154 0.93 8.68 -14.43
CA LYS A 154 0.86 7.81 -15.63
C LYS A 154 1.06 6.33 -15.32
N HIS A 155 1.71 6.00 -14.22
CA HIS A 155 2.16 4.65 -13.89
C HIS A 155 1.72 4.27 -12.47
N PRO A 156 1.20 3.06 -12.24
CA PRO A 156 0.96 2.57 -10.90
C PRO A 156 2.25 2.62 -10.08
N THR A 157 2.26 3.46 -9.04
CA THR A 157 3.46 3.78 -8.27
C THR A 157 3.20 3.61 -6.77
N LEU A 158 4.13 2.94 -6.08
CA LEU A 158 4.13 2.74 -4.64
C LEU A 158 5.30 3.49 -4.02
N TYR A 159 5.07 4.18 -2.91
CA TYR A 159 6.10 4.82 -2.10
C TYR A 159 6.27 4.10 -0.76
N LEU A 160 7.52 3.78 -0.41
CA LEU A 160 7.93 3.20 0.86
C LEU A 160 9.00 4.09 1.50
N ASN A 161 8.82 4.42 2.78
CA ASN A 161 9.76 5.23 3.54
C ASN A 161 10.45 4.39 4.62
N PHE A 162 11.78 4.44 4.63
CA PHE A 162 12.66 3.72 5.56
C PHE A 162 13.52 4.68 6.39
N GLU A 163 13.04 5.89 6.59
CA GLU A 163 13.70 6.87 7.44
C GLU A 163 13.37 6.62 8.92
N HIS A 164 14.37 6.78 9.78
CA HIS A 164 14.21 6.65 11.22
C HIS A 164 13.27 7.73 11.81
N TYR A 165 13.43 8.96 11.35
CA TYR A 165 12.59 10.10 11.69
C TYR A 165 11.84 10.55 10.44
N ILE A 166 10.60 10.15 10.36
CA ILE A 166 9.81 10.20 9.14
C ILE A 166 9.52 11.63 8.70
N GLY A 167 9.12 12.52 9.62
CA GLY A 167 8.86 13.95 9.36
C GLY A 167 7.79 14.28 8.31
N ILE A 168 7.12 13.27 7.74
CA ILE A 168 6.13 13.42 6.66
C ILE A 168 4.70 13.12 7.10
N SER A 169 4.45 12.97 8.40
CA SER A 169 3.13 12.65 8.95
C SER A 169 2.05 13.68 8.62
N GLU A 170 2.41 14.94 8.42
CA GLU A 170 1.48 15.98 7.97
C GLU A 170 1.17 15.86 6.46
N LEU A 171 2.13 15.40 5.67
CA LEU A 171 1.99 15.21 4.22
C LEU A 171 1.21 13.93 3.90
N LEU A 172 1.49 12.86 4.64
CA LEU A 172 0.89 11.54 4.52
C LEU A 172 0.22 11.18 5.85
N PRO A 173 -0.95 11.75 6.16
CA PRO A 173 -1.59 11.53 7.45
C PRO A 173 -1.94 10.05 7.64
N GLU A 174 -1.56 9.53 8.78
CA GLU A 174 -1.95 8.19 9.22
C GLU A 174 -3.45 8.16 9.52
N ARG A 175 -4.25 7.72 8.57
CA ARG A 175 -5.69 7.55 8.76
C ARG A 175 -6.06 6.21 9.38
N GLN A 176 -5.11 5.26 9.39
CA GLN A 176 -5.33 3.89 9.86
C GLN A 176 -4.31 3.48 10.92
N SER A 177 -4.66 2.40 11.65
CA SER A 177 -3.82 1.82 12.70
C SER A 177 -2.65 0.98 12.17
N ARG A 178 -2.58 0.67 10.87
CA ARG A 178 -1.61 -0.27 10.26
C ARG A 178 -0.49 0.45 9.55
N ASP A 179 0.71 -0.12 9.64
CA ASP A 179 1.94 0.41 9.08
C ASP A 179 2.80 -0.67 8.40
N LEU A 180 4.03 -0.33 8.01
CA LEU A 180 4.98 -1.25 7.36
C LEU A 180 5.31 -2.47 8.24
N ALA A 181 5.29 -2.36 9.58
CA ALA A 181 5.53 -3.49 10.45
C ALA A 181 4.41 -4.54 10.35
N ASP A 182 3.15 -4.08 10.25
CA ASP A 182 2.01 -4.98 10.02
C ASP A 182 2.15 -5.75 8.71
N LEU A 183 2.61 -5.09 7.64
CA LEU A 183 2.82 -5.76 6.37
C LEU A 183 3.92 -6.83 6.44
N LEU A 184 5.04 -6.54 7.12
CA LEU A 184 6.13 -7.51 7.31
C LEU A 184 5.67 -8.76 8.06
N TYR A 185 4.80 -8.61 9.05
CA TYR A 185 4.23 -9.74 9.78
C TYR A 185 3.53 -10.75 8.85
N PHE A 186 2.98 -10.32 7.72
CA PHE A 186 2.27 -11.18 6.77
C PHE A 186 3.14 -11.76 5.66
N LEU A 187 4.44 -11.52 5.65
CA LEU A 187 5.34 -12.04 4.60
C LEU A 187 5.43 -13.57 4.57
N THR A 188 5.28 -14.23 5.72
CA THR A 188 5.39 -15.68 5.85
C THR A 188 4.17 -16.45 5.32
N GLY A 189 3.10 -15.74 4.94
CA GLY A 189 1.86 -16.32 4.46
C GLY A 189 1.86 -16.68 2.97
N ASP A 190 0.73 -17.22 2.50
CA ASP A 190 0.42 -17.42 1.09
C ASP A 190 0.43 -16.09 0.32
N ALA A 191 0.83 -16.12 -0.96
CA ALA A 191 0.93 -14.92 -1.79
C ALA A 191 -0.42 -14.20 -1.98
N GLY A 192 -1.53 -14.94 -2.07
CA GLY A 192 -2.86 -14.34 -2.14
C GLY A 192 -3.23 -13.63 -0.83
N LYS A 193 -2.87 -14.21 0.31
CA LYS A 193 -3.04 -13.54 1.62
C LYS A 193 -2.22 -12.26 1.69
N PHE A 194 -0.98 -12.28 1.20
CA PHE A 194 -0.15 -11.09 1.17
C PHE A 194 -0.78 -9.98 0.32
N SER A 195 -1.30 -10.29 -0.88
CA SER A 195 -2.00 -9.31 -1.73
C SER A 195 -3.13 -8.62 -0.99
N LEU A 196 -4.03 -9.39 -0.39
CA LEU A 196 -5.18 -8.85 0.33
C LEU A 196 -4.75 -8.05 1.57
N ARG A 197 -3.76 -8.55 2.33
CA ARG A 197 -3.21 -7.81 3.49
C ARG A 197 -2.54 -6.51 3.08
N MET A 198 -1.80 -6.51 1.98
CA MET A 198 -1.20 -5.29 1.44
C MET A 198 -2.27 -4.23 1.14
N GLN A 199 -3.42 -4.61 0.58
CA GLN A 199 -4.53 -3.68 0.35
C GLN A 199 -5.08 -3.06 1.64
N THR A 200 -5.09 -3.79 2.76
CA THR A 200 -5.55 -3.24 4.04
C THR A 200 -4.58 -2.22 4.64
N VAL A 201 -3.30 -2.28 4.27
CA VAL A 201 -2.25 -1.38 4.76
C VAL A 201 -2.06 -0.17 3.84
N ILE A 202 -2.18 -0.36 2.51
CA ILE A 202 -1.98 0.71 1.52
C ILE A 202 -2.91 1.89 1.80
N GLN A 203 -2.32 3.08 1.73
CA GLN A 203 -3.00 4.36 1.72
C GLN A 203 -2.83 5.02 0.36
N HIS A 204 -3.73 5.94 0.04
CA HIS A 204 -3.72 6.66 -1.22
C HIS A 204 -3.79 8.17 -1.00
N LYS A 205 -2.90 8.92 -1.61
CA LYS A 205 -2.88 10.38 -1.53
C LYS A 205 -2.36 11.01 -2.82
N GLY A 206 -3.20 11.82 -3.46
CA GLY A 206 -2.83 12.58 -4.66
C GLY A 206 -2.42 11.71 -5.86
N GLY A 207 -2.97 10.50 -6.01
CA GLY A 207 -2.62 9.53 -7.05
C GLY A 207 -1.52 8.54 -6.68
N LEU A 208 -0.75 8.80 -5.62
CA LEU A 208 0.32 7.94 -5.14
C LEU A 208 -0.20 6.97 -4.08
N ASP A 209 0.07 5.68 -4.27
CA ASP A 209 -0.08 4.68 -3.23
C ASP A 209 1.14 4.71 -2.31
N TYR A 210 0.92 4.58 -1.02
CA TYR A 210 2.00 4.48 -0.04
C TYR A 210 1.64 3.53 1.10
N ILE A 211 2.65 2.95 1.72
CA ILE A 211 2.51 2.22 2.97
C ILE A 211 2.95 3.15 4.09
N PRO A 212 2.11 3.37 5.12
CA PRO A 212 2.52 4.16 6.27
C PRO A 212 3.83 3.60 6.85
N PRO A 213 4.84 4.44 7.08
CA PRO A 213 6.11 3.97 7.62
C PRO A 213 5.93 3.49 9.08
N MET A 214 6.86 2.70 9.57
CA MET A 214 6.81 2.19 10.95
C MET A 214 6.70 3.33 11.95
N ARG A 215 5.72 3.27 12.85
CA ARG A 215 5.52 4.29 13.90
C ARG A 215 6.74 4.48 14.78
N ASN A 216 7.42 3.39 15.09
CA ASN A 216 8.72 3.45 15.75
C ASN A 216 9.82 3.12 14.73
N GLY A 217 10.50 4.14 14.22
CA GLY A 217 11.58 3.98 13.27
C GLY A 217 12.76 3.14 13.80
N GLN A 218 12.90 2.95 15.14
CA GLN A 218 13.91 2.06 15.69
C GLN A 218 13.69 0.61 15.31
N ASN A 219 12.45 0.19 15.10
CA ASN A 219 12.12 -1.17 14.68
C ASN A 219 12.74 -1.52 13.31
N LEU A 220 13.04 -0.52 12.45
CA LEU A 220 13.77 -0.75 11.20
C LEU A 220 15.14 -1.41 11.41
N LEU A 221 15.82 -1.10 12.52
CA LEU A 221 17.13 -1.67 12.87
C LEU A 221 17.04 -3.15 13.26
N GLU A 222 15.86 -3.63 13.61
CA GLU A 222 15.64 -5.00 14.09
C GLU A 222 15.26 -5.95 12.95
N ILE A 223 14.86 -5.41 11.79
CA ILE A 223 14.43 -6.21 10.63
C ILE A 223 15.64 -6.73 9.88
N PRO A 224 15.80 -8.06 9.76
CA PRO A 224 16.94 -8.65 9.07
C PRO A 224 16.87 -8.43 7.55
N PRO A 225 18.02 -8.43 6.83
CA PRO A 225 18.08 -8.14 5.39
C PRO A 225 17.22 -9.05 4.52
N GLU A 226 17.03 -10.31 4.92
CA GLU A 226 16.20 -11.29 4.22
C GLU A 226 14.72 -10.89 4.21
N GLU A 227 14.21 -10.24 5.25
CA GLU A 227 12.81 -9.79 5.30
C GLU A 227 12.56 -8.67 4.28
N TRP A 228 13.52 -7.75 4.10
CA TRP A 228 13.43 -6.74 3.04
C TRP A 228 13.42 -7.37 1.65
N ARG A 229 14.27 -8.37 1.43
CA ARG A 229 14.31 -9.10 0.16
C ARG A 229 12.98 -9.80 -0.11
N ASN A 230 12.42 -10.46 0.90
CA ASN A 230 11.14 -11.15 0.81
C ASN A 230 10.01 -10.15 0.50
N LEU A 231 9.98 -8.99 1.20
CA LEU A 231 9.00 -7.94 0.94
C LEU A 231 9.03 -7.47 -0.53
N PHE A 232 10.21 -7.13 -1.03
CA PHE A 232 10.35 -6.65 -2.40
C PHE A 232 10.02 -7.71 -3.43
N GLN A 233 10.40 -8.96 -3.19
CA GLN A 233 10.02 -10.08 -4.04
C GLN A 233 8.51 -10.27 -4.07
N ARG A 234 7.82 -10.20 -2.93
CA ARG A 234 6.35 -10.29 -2.87
C ARG A 234 5.67 -9.14 -3.60
N ILE A 235 6.19 -7.92 -3.49
CA ILE A 235 5.67 -6.76 -4.22
C ILE A 235 5.86 -6.94 -5.73
N GLU A 236 7.00 -7.47 -6.18
CA GLU A 236 7.28 -7.77 -7.59
C GLU A 236 6.36 -8.88 -8.12
N GLU A 237 6.18 -9.96 -7.37
CA GLU A 237 5.29 -11.08 -7.72
C GLU A 237 3.83 -10.64 -7.93
N LEU A 238 3.37 -9.64 -7.19
CA LEU A 238 2.03 -9.07 -7.39
C LEU A 238 1.87 -8.40 -8.76
N GLY A 239 2.93 -7.81 -9.31
CA GLY A 239 2.90 -7.11 -10.60
C GLY A 239 1.91 -5.96 -10.69
N LYS A 240 1.48 -5.41 -9.53
CA LYS A 240 0.53 -4.30 -9.42
C LYS A 240 1.17 -2.97 -9.75
N TYR A 241 2.43 -2.78 -9.37
CA TYR A 241 3.15 -1.52 -9.51
C TYR A 241 4.23 -1.60 -10.58
N GLU A 242 4.26 -0.61 -11.46
CA GLU A 242 5.38 -0.44 -12.39
C GLU A 242 6.58 0.18 -11.69
N TYR A 243 6.34 1.11 -10.75
CA TYR A 243 7.40 1.75 -9.98
C TYR A 243 7.19 1.58 -8.48
N VAL A 244 8.26 1.28 -7.76
CA VAL A 244 8.31 1.29 -6.29
C VAL A 244 9.45 2.20 -5.87
N ILE A 245 9.11 3.31 -5.20
CA ILE A 245 10.05 4.31 -4.74
C ILE A 245 10.44 3.98 -3.31
N LEU A 246 11.73 3.75 -3.09
CA LEU A 246 12.30 3.43 -1.79
C LEU A 246 13.08 4.65 -1.26
N ASP A 247 12.55 5.30 -0.26
CA ASP A 247 13.22 6.40 0.46
C ASP A 247 14.04 5.79 1.60
N LEU A 248 15.35 5.57 1.34
CA LEU A 248 16.22 4.71 2.11
C LEU A 248 17.10 5.47 3.10
N SER A 249 17.37 4.86 4.25
CA SER A 249 18.35 5.37 5.23
C SER A 249 19.24 4.25 5.75
N GLU A 250 20.23 4.58 6.57
CA GLU A 250 21.08 3.63 7.29
C GLU A 250 20.32 2.89 8.40
N SER A 251 19.07 3.22 8.64
CA SER A 251 18.25 2.56 9.66
C SER A 251 17.81 1.14 9.28
N ILE A 252 18.00 0.74 8.02
CA ILE A 252 17.72 -0.63 7.59
C ILE A 252 18.97 -1.48 7.59
N GLN A 253 18.87 -2.70 8.10
CA GLN A 253 19.92 -3.68 7.91
C GLN A 253 19.99 -4.11 6.44
N GLY A 254 21.19 -4.29 5.89
CA GLY A 254 21.36 -4.71 4.50
C GLY A 254 21.05 -3.60 3.48
N LEU A 255 21.29 -2.34 3.80
CA LEU A 255 21.09 -1.21 2.86
C LEU A 255 21.71 -1.47 1.49
N PHE A 256 22.92 -2.01 1.43
CA PHE A 256 23.62 -2.26 0.16
C PHE A 256 22.96 -3.39 -0.64
N GLU A 257 22.42 -4.40 0.02
CA GLU A 257 21.60 -5.46 -0.59
C GLU A 257 20.32 -4.88 -1.20
N VAL A 258 19.65 -3.99 -0.48
CA VAL A 258 18.46 -3.28 -1.00
C VAL A 258 18.83 -2.41 -2.20
N LEU A 259 19.92 -1.66 -2.13
CA LEU A 259 20.42 -0.89 -3.28
C LEU A 259 20.75 -1.76 -4.49
N GLN A 260 21.19 -3.01 -4.28
CA GLN A 260 21.41 -3.96 -5.39
C GLN A 260 20.11 -4.42 -6.06
N ILE A 261 19.02 -4.53 -5.33
CA ILE A 261 17.70 -4.90 -5.89
C ILE A 261 17.16 -3.78 -6.77
N CYS A 262 17.44 -2.52 -6.44
CA CYS A 262 16.94 -1.37 -7.19
C CYS A 262 17.35 -1.43 -8.65
N THR A 263 16.45 -1.08 -9.55
CA THR A 263 16.72 -0.91 -10.99
C THR A 263 17.55 0.35 -11.23
N LYS A 264 17.30 1.40 -10.47
CA LYS A 264 17.98 2.69 -10.48
C LYS A 264 18.18 3.20 -9.06
N VAL A 265 19.28 3.91 -8.83
CA VAL A 265 19.57 4.56 -7.55
C VAL A 265 19.82 6.05 -7.80
N PHE A 266 19.14 6.93 -7.06
CA PHE A 266 19.48 8.32 -6.98
C PHE A 266 20.23 8.59 -5.67
N THR A 267 21.50 8.95 -5.76
CA THR A 267 22.29 9.33 -4.59
C THR A 267 22.36 10.85 -4.49
N LEU A 268 21.64 11.39 -3.49
CA LEU A 268 21.61 12.83 -3.27
C LEU A 268 22.84 13.30 -2.49
N THR A 269 23.44 14.40 -2.92
CA THR A 269 24.66 14.95 -2.35
C THR A 269 24.62 16.49 -2.31
N LYS A 270 25.71 17.09 -1.84
CA LYS A 270 25.97 18.53 -1.87
C LYS A 270 27.38 18.79 -2.39
N GLU A 271 27.62 20.00 -2.87
CA GLU A 271 28.90 20.38 -3.49
C GLU A 271 30.02 20.80 -2.51
N ASP A 272 29.74 20.76 -1.19
CA ASP A 272 30.77 21.10 -0.20
C ASP A 272 31.79 19.98 0.01
N LYS A 273 32.93 20.31 0.62
CA LYS A 273 34.06 19.39 0.84
C LYS A 273 33.67 18.17 1.68
N MET A 274 32.90 18.39 2.77
CA MET A 274 32.53 17.30 3.68
C MET A 274 31.56 16.31 3.00
N SER A 275 30.64 16.83 2.21
CA SER A 275 29.72 16.01 1.42
C SER A 275 30.44 15.14 0.39
N ARG A 276 31.47 15.69 -0.29
CA ARG A 276 32.31 14.91 -1.20
C ARG A 276 33.06 13.80 -0.48
N MET A 277 33.66 14.10 0.69
CA MET A 277 34.37 13.08 1.47
C MET A 277 33.45 11.94 1.94
N LYS A 278 32.23 12.27 2.37
CA LYS A 278 31.23 11.24 2.73
C LYS A 278 30.82 10.39 1.52
N LEU A 279 30.61 11.03 0.38
CA LEU A 279 30.26 10.31 -0.86
C LEU A 279 31.41 9.38 -1.30
N ASP A 280 32.67 9.86 -1.25
CA ASP A 280 33.84 9.05 -1.57
C ASP A 280 33.96 7.84 -0.64
N GLN A 281 33.73 8.04 0.67
CA GLN A 281 33.73 6.95 1.66
C GLN A 281 32.61 5.94 1.37
N TYR A 282 31.40 6.40 1.06
CA TYR A 282 30.29 5.54 0.68
C TYR A 282 30.63 4.68 -0.55
N GLU A 283 31.24 5.27 -1.59
CA GLU A 283 31.64 4.55 -2.79
C GLU A 283 32.77 3.55 -2.52
N GLN A 284 33.70 3.87 -1.60
CA GLN A 284 34.74 2.93 -1.16
C GLN A 284 34.12 1.76 -0.40
N LEU A 285 33.13 2.00 0.48
CA LEU A 285 32.42 0.95 1.19
C LEU A 285 31.63 0.02 0.23
N LEU A 286 30.99 0.58 -0.80
CA LEU A 286 30.35 -0.24 -1.84
C LEU A 286 31.34 -1.17 -2.53
N ALA A 287 32.56 -0.68 -2.84
CA ALA A 287 33.60 -1.51 -3.44
C ALA A 287 34.13 -2.59 -2.49
N LEU A 288 34.37 -2.24 -1.23
CA LEU A 288 34.80 -3.17 -0.19
C LEU A 288 33.79 -4.30 0.07
N CYS A 289 32.51 -3.99 -0.05
CA CYS A 289 31.41 -4.95 0.10
C CYS A 289 31.07 -5.68 -1.21
N GLU A 290 31.88 -5.56 -2.28
CA GLU A 290 31.63 -6.17 -3.60
C GLU A 290 30.27 -5.76 -4.22
N LYS A 291 29.85 -4.52 -3.99
CA LYS A 291 28.57 -3.94 -4.46
C LYS A 291 28.74 -2.95 -5.63
N ASP A 292 29.77 -3.14 -6.47
CA ASP A 292 30.07 -2.23 -7.58
C ASP A 292 28.94 -2.09 -8.60
N THR A 293 28.06 -3.09 -8.71
CA THR A 293 26.85 -3.02 -9.54
C THR A 293 25.93 -1.86 -9.16
N VAL A 294 25.94 -1.42 -7.88
CA VAL A 294 25.19 -0.26 -7.42
C VAL A 294 25.71 1.01 -8.09
N LYS A 295 27.03 1.17 -8.23
CA LYS A 295 27.64 2.35 -8.86
C LYS A 295 27.18 2.52 -10.32
N GLY A 296 27.10 1.42 -11.08
CA GLY A 296 26.71 1.44 -12.49
C GLY A 296 25.29 1.93 -12.75
N LYS A 297 24.39 1.77 -11.78
CA LYS A 297 23.00 2.21 -11.86
C LYS A 297 22.68 3.44 -11.02
N THR A 298 23.71 4.01 -10.37
CA THR A 298 23.56 5.20 -9.53
C THR A 298 23.71 6.48 -10.34
N ARG A 299 22.76 7.38 -10.17
CA ARG A 299 22.83 8.76 -10.60
C ARG A 299 23.02 9.66 -9.38
N LYS A 300 24.15 10.38 -9.34
CA LYS A 300 24.46 11.36 -8.28
C LYS A 300 23.81 12.69 -8.61
N LEU A 301 23.11 13.28 -7.64
CA LEU A 301 22.40 14.53 -7.81
C LEU A 301 22.76 15.50 -6.66
N ALA A 302 23.33 16.64 -7.01
CA ALA A 302 23.38 17.80 -6.12
C ALA A 302 22.21 18.72 -6.47
N LEU A 303 21.17 18.70 -5.63
CA LEU A 303 19.99 19.50 -5.89
C LEU A 303 20.31 21.00 -5.75
N PRO A 304 19.82 21.84 -6.66
CA PRO A 304 19.98 23.28 -6.55
C PRO A 304 19.21 23.84 -5.36
N PHE A 305 19.43 25.10 -5.04
CA PHE A 305 18.56 25.79 -4.10
C PHE A 305 17.21 26.08 -4.76
N PHE A 306 16.13 25.68 -4.08
CA PHE A 306 14.76 25.98 -4.47
C PHE A 306 14.19 27.08 -3.59
N GLN A 307 13.57 28.09 -4.19
CA GLN A 307 13.00 29.24 -3.44
C GLN A 307 11.79 28.77 -2.61
N LYS A 308 10.99 27.84 -3.15
CA LYS A 308 9.82 27.31 -2.48
C LYS A 308 9.77 25.79 -2.62
N LEU A 309 9.65 25.10 -1.48
CA LEU A 309 9.44 23.67 -1.44
C LEU A 309 7.94 23.36 -1.22
N PRO A 310 7.45 22.21 -1.72
CA PRO A 310 6.08 21.78 -1.46
C PRO A 310 5.88 21.50 0.03
N THR A 311 4.73 21.88 0.55
CA THR A 311 4.29 21.67 1.94
C THR A 311 3.07 20.78 2.05
N GLU A 312 2.40 20.50 0.92
CA GLU A 312 1.23 19.64 0.80
C GLU A 312 1.41 18.68 -0.37
N MET A 313 0.81 17.50 -0.32
CA MET A 313 0.99 16.48 -1.36
C MET A 313 0.61 16.95 -2.76
N GLU A 314 -0.42 17.77 -2.88
CA GLU A 314 -0.91 18.31 -4.15
C GLU A 314 0.07 19.29 -4.83
N GLN A 315 1.06 19.79 -4.07
CA GLN A 315 2.08 20.71 -4.58
C GLN A 315 3.30 19.98 -5.14
N PHE A 316 3.50 18.68 -4.83
CA PHE A 316 4.68 17.93 -5.27
C PHE A 316 4.73 17.70 -6.80
N THR A 317 3.63 17.88 -7.50
CA THR A 317 3.61 17.84 -8.97
C THR A 317 3.86 19.18 -9.65
N ARG A 318 4.13 20.26 -8.87
CA ARG A 318 4.27 21.63 -9.37
C ARG A 318 5.51 22.31 -8.79
N GLY A 319 5.96 23.39 -9.46
CA GLY A 319 7.06 24.24 -9.00
C GLY A 319 8.44 23.71 -9.36
N GLU A 320 9.47 24.39 -8.85
CA GLU A 320 10.88 24.21 -9.25
C GLU A 320 11.39 22.78 -9.02
N LEU A 321 11.06 22.16 -7.90
CA LEU A 321 11.47 20.79 -7.60
C LEU A 321 10.82 19.79 -8.58
N ALA A 322 9.52 19.95 -8.87
CA ALA A 322 8.84 19.10 -9.83
C ALA A 322 9.41 19.23 -11.25
N GLU A 323 9.74 20.43 -11.68
CA GLU A 323 10.40 20.67 -12.98
C GLU A 323 11.79 20.02 -13.05
N TYR A 324 12.54 20.07 -11.96
CA TYR A 324 13.81 19.38 -11.85
C TYR A 324 13.64 17.86 -11.97
N VAL A 325 12.71 17.29 -11.18
CA VAL A 325 12.48 15.84 -11.15
C VAL A 325 11.93 15.32 -12.48
N ARG A 326 11.10 16.08 -13.21
CA ARG A 326 10.64 15.67 -14.56
C ARG A 326 11.79 15.43 -15.53
N LYS A 327 12.88 16.21 -15.44
CA LYS A 327 14.06 15.98 -16.27
C LYS A 327 14.75 14.66 -15.93
N GLU A 328 14.76 14.30 -14.64
CA GLU A 328 15.31 13.03 -14.20
C GLU A 328 14.43 11.83 -14.62
N ILE A 329 13.09 11.98 -14.59
CA ILE A 329 12.15 10.96 -15.09
C ILE A 329 12.37 10.70 -16.59
N ALA A 330 12.50 11.73 -17.40
CA ALA A 330 12.75 11.57 -18.85
C ALA A 330 14.02 10.75 -19.16
N MET A 331 14.98 10.69 -18.22
CA MET A 331 16.17 9.84 -18.33
C MET A 331 15.99 8.43 -17.74
N LEU A 332 14.93 8.19 -16.97
CA LEU A 332 14.57 6.85 -16.48
C LEU A 332 13.81 6.04 -17.54
N GLU A 333 13.04 6.73 -18.37
CA GLU A 333 12.18 6.11 -19.40
C GLU A 333 12.92 5.83 -20.73
N ASN A 334 14.12 6.40 -20.90
CA ASN A 334 15.01 6.14 -22.04
C ASN A 334 16.07 5.08 -21.72
#